data_99dd1b92259f86c6912719623b7262d0
#
_entry.id   99dd1b92259f86c6912719623b7262d0
#
_cell.length_a   1.000
_cell.length_b   1.000
_cell.length_c   1.000
_cell.angle_alpha   90.00
_cell.angle_beta   90.00
_cell.angle_gamma   90.00
#
_symmetry.space_group_name_H-M   'P 1'
#
loop_
_entity.id
_entity.type
_entity.pdbx_description
1 polymer ?
#
loop_
_entity_poly.entity_id
_entity_poly.type
_entity_poly.pdbx_seq_one_letter_code
_entity_poly.pdbx_strand_id
1 'polypeptide(L)'
;MYTLAVYVLLGTGLTVNCVGLSGKHSLTYIYTAFSKPVMLPGIHEFTAMGMLDNKMIDYFDSDLQKKIPKQQWMQERMEQQYWEKGTLSRQSKQQWFKVNIDILMKRMRQNESDVHVLQWMHGCEGKMQPDGKLEYVRGMDMYSYDGNDFLSFDDSNSIWVAPSDASLLTKRKWDDVQVLKEYTKGYLEIECMNWLGQFVEYGEKMLRKASPPEVYLYSKNAKSEKKIILQCLATGFVPKEIVLQIKRNGRILTKEDGVHTTDTRPNGDGTFQRKDSVEILRTETSTYTYTCEVRHDTTGMHMEREWDHTLPSNPAPFIGAVVCLLVVLLLAVVLIVLFKRGMLGLCTSGNSQGSQTSLKGSNSSSGSAEVIEKGVVSKDNNDPEATAALIKSGGSTPSTQSSLLSQNGTIPGDQ
;
A
#
# COMPACT_ATOMS: atom_id res chain seq x y z
N MET A 1 -5.75 -58.42 -60.21
CA MET A 1 -6.16 -58.33 -58.85
C MET A 1 -5.32 -57.19 -58.18
N TYR A 2 -5.85 -56.00 -58.12
CA TYR A 2 -5.19 -54.87 -57.47
C TYR A 2 -5.83 -54.63 -56.11
N THR A 3 -5.11 -54.84 -55.03
CA THR A 3 -5.51 -54.52 -53.65
C THR A 3 -5.28 -53.05 -53.36
N LEU A 4 -6.36 -52.28 -53.25
CA LEU A 4 -6.31 -50.90 -52.77
C LEU A 4 -6.08 -50.93 -51.26
N ALA A 5 -4.96 -50.38 -50.79
CA ALA A 5 -4.71 -50.07 -49.40
C ALA A 5 -5.33 -48.72 -49.08
N VAL A 6 -6.36 -48.69 -48.25
CA VAL A 6 -6.95 -47.45 -47.74
C VAL A 6 -6.17 -47.06 -46.50
N TYR A 7 -5.39 -45.95 -46.58
CA TYR A 7 -4.79 -45.30 -45.41
C TYR A 7 -5.84 -44.46 -44.70
N VAL A 8 -6.28 -44.93 -43.57
CA VAL A 8 -7.06 -44.12 -42.62
C VAL A 8 -6.08 -43.19 -41.89
N LEU A 9 -6.06 -41.93 -42.27
CA LEU A 9 -5.42 -40.86 -41.50
C LEU A 9 -6.25 -40.58 -40.23
N LEU A 10 -5.84 -41.17 -39.12
CA LEU A 10 -6.27 -40.77 -37.81
C LEU A 10 -5.73 -39.36 -37.52
N GLY A 11 -6.53 -38.35 -37.79
CA GLY A 11 -6.30 -36.99 -37.33
C GLY A 11 -6.38 -36.95 -35.81
N THR A 12 -5.22 -36.98 -35.15
CA THR A 12 -5.13 -36.59 -33.75
C THR A 12 -5.43 -35.09 -33.67
N GLY A 13 -6.68 -34.76 -33.43
CA GLY A 13 -7.07 -33.39 -33.05
C GLY A 13 -6.32 -33.02 -31.80
N LEU A 14 -5.27 -32.23 -31.96
CA LEU A 14 -4.70 -31.47 -30.85
C LEU A 14 -5.80 -30.54 -30.36
N THR A 15 -6.59 -30.97 -29.36
CA THR A 15 -7.37 -30.08 -28.55
C THR A 15 -6.37 -29.20 -27.81
N VAL A 16 -6.14 -28.00 -28.32
CA VAL A 16 -5.52 -26.94 -27.53
C VAL A 16 -6.51 -26.69 -26.40
N ASN A 17 -6.27 -27.34 -25.26
CA ASN A 17 -6.90 -26.95 -24.03
C ASN A 17 -6.43 -25.51 -23.76
N CYS A 18 -7.24 -24.54 -24.15
CA CYS A 18 -7.17 -23.21 -23.58
C CYS A 18 -7.41 -23.41 -22.08
N VAL A 19 -6.34 -23.53 -21.32
CA VAL A 19 -6.40 -23.45 -19.86
C VAL A 19 -6.89 -22.03 -19.59
N GLY A 20 -8.21 -21.91 -19.40
CA GLY A 20 -8.84 -20.66 -18.98
C GLY A 20 -8.16 -20.17 -17.70
N LEU A 21 -8.22 -18.87 -17.43
CA LEU A 21 -7.89 -18.35 -16.10
C LEU A 21 -8.77 -19.11 -15.10
N SER A 22 -8.20 -20.04 -14.37
CA SER A 22 -8.90 -20.78 -13.32
C SER A 22 -8.44 -20.22 -11.99
N GLY A 23 -9.36 -19.92 -11.11
CA GLY A 23 -9.03 -19.47 -9.77
C GLY A 23 -9.95 -18.36 -9.28
N LYS A 24 -9.57 -17.81 -8.15
CA LYS A 24 -10.22 -16.64 -7.57
C LYS A 24 -9.53 -15.38 -8.06
N HIS A 25 -10.34 -14.39 -8.42
CA HIS A 25 -9.89 -13.06 -8.78
C HIS A 25 -10.49 -12.03 -7.82
N SER A 26 -9.78 -10.94 -7.57
CA SER A 26 -10.24 -9.88 -6.67
C SER A 26 -9.98 -8.50 -7.28
N LEU A 27 -10.97 -7.62 -7.13
CA LEU A 27 -10.83 -6.19 -7.37
C LEU A 27 -10.98 -5.48 -6.05
N THR A 28 -9.95 -4.75 -5.64
CA THR A 28 -9.92 -4.07 -4.34
C THR A 28 -9.44 -2.63 -4.52
N TYR A 29 -10.13 -1.69 -3.89
CA TYR A 29 -9.70 -0.30 -3.78
C TYR A 29 -9.28 -0.01 -2.35
N ILE A 30 -8.14 0.65 -2.18
CA ILE A 30 -7.58 1.02 -0.89
C ILE A 30 -7.37 2.53 -0.88
N TYR A 31 -8.01 3.19 0.09
CA TYR A 31 -7.89 4.61 0.35
C TYR A 31 -7.20 4.81 1.69
N THR A 32 -6.27 5.76 1.74
CA THR A 32 -5.57 6.14 2.97
C THR A 32 -5.51 7.65 3.06
N ALA A 33 -5.95 8.20 4.18
CA ALA A 33 -5.86 9.63 4.45
C ALA A 33 -5.27 9.90 5.82
N PHE A 34 -4.41 10.91 5.90
CA PHE A 34 -3.85 11.43 7.14
C PHE A 34 -4.55 12.72 7.55
N SER A 35 -4.64 12.97 8.86
CA SER A 35 -5.25 14.19 9.42
C SER A 35 -4.50 15.46 9.02
N LYS A 36 -3.23 15.34 8.66
CA LYS A 36 -2.33 16.42 8.23
C LYS A 36 -1.14 15.86 7.45
N PRO A 37 -0.39 16.68 6.69
CA PRO A 37 0.81 16.27 6.00
C PRO A 37 1.85 15.65 6.96
N VAL A 38 2.39 14.48 6.61
CA VAL A 38 3.36 13.73 7.44
C VAL A 38 4.80 14.22 7.23
N MET A 39 5.05 15.05 6.21
CA MET A 39 6.37 15.61 5.84
C MET A 39 7.46 14.56 5.57
N LEU A 40 7.06 13.38 5.11
CA LEU A 40 7.96 12.31 4.67
C LEU A 40 7.89 12.16 3.15
N PRO A 41 9.04 12.01 2.47
CA PRO A 41 9.07 11.83 1.02
C PRO A 41 8.22 10.62 0.57
N GLY A 42 7.34 10.83 -0.42
CA GLY A 42 6.47 9.80 -0.97
C GLY A 42 5.27 9.42 -0.10
N ILE A 43 5.03 10.14 1.02
CA ILE A 43 3.82 10.00 1.84
C ILE A 43 2.93 11.21 1.60
N HIS A 44 1.79 10.98 0.97
CA HIS A 44 0.81 11.99 0.61
C HIS A 44 -0.32 12.04 1.64
N GLU A 45 -0.97 13.20 1.79
CA GLU A 45 -2.09 13.37 2.73
C GLU A 45 -3.27 12.44 2.40
N PHE A 46 -3.48 12.20 1.11
CA PHE A 46 -4.48 11.24 0.64
C PHE A 46 -3.94 10.42 -0.53
N THR A 47 -4.18 9.10 -0.50
CA THR A 47 -3.87 8.18 -1.59
C THR A 47 -5.03 7.23 -1.86
N ALA A 48 -5.20 6.84 -3.13
CA ALA A 48 -6.14 5.81 -3.54
C ALA A 48 -5.50 4.87 -4.56
N MET A 49 -5.64 3.57 -4.34
CA MET A 49 -5.10 2.52 -5.20
C MET A 49 -6.21 1.58 -5.64
N GLY A 50 -6.27 1.27 -6.94
CA GLY A 50 -7.04 0.14 -7.47
C GLY A 50 -6.11 -1.05 -7.67
N MET A 51 -6.55 -2.23 -7.23
CA MET A 51 -5.77 -3.48 -7.23
C MET A 51 -6.57 -4.60 -7.91
N LEU A 52 -6.00 -5.23 -8.93
CA LEU A 52 -6.51 -6.47 -9.52
C LEU A 52 -5.57 -7.62 -9.12
N ASP A 53 -6.07 -8.61 -8.38
CA ASP A 53 -5.27 -9.72 -7.86
C ASP A 53 -3.98 -9.26 -7.15
N ASN A 54 -4.09 -8.22 -6.32
CA ASN A 54 -2.98 -7.55 -5.63
C ASN A 54 -1.96 -6.86 -6.54
N LYS A 55 -2.25 -6.67 -7.84
CA LYS A 55 -1.45 -5.84 -8.73
C LYS A 55 -2.11 -4.49 -8.89
N MET A 56 -1.37 -3.42 -8.61
CA MET A 56 -1.88 -2.06 -8.77
C MET A 56 -2.23 -1.79 -10.24
N ILE A 57 -3.49 -1.42 -10.49
CA ILE A 57 -4.00 -1.09 -11.81
C ILE A 57 -4.18 0.40 -12.01
N ASP A 58 -4.51 1.14 -10.98
CA ASP A 58 -4.62 2.59 -11.00
C ASP A 58 -4.17 3.22 -9.67
N TYR A 59 -3.87 4.50 -9.70
CA TYR A 59 -3.36 5.26 -8.56
C TYR A 59 -3.81 6.71 -8.62
N PHE A 60 -4.01 7.30 -7.44
CA PHE A 60 -4.28 8.72 -7.22
C PHE A 60 -3.64 9.16 -5.91
N ASP A 61 -3.14 10.38 -5.83
CA ASP A 61 -2.74 11.01 -4.58
C ASP A 61 -3.11 12.49 -4.54
N SER A 62 -3.01 13.08 -3.34
CA SER A 62 -3.36 14.48 -3.06
C SER A 62 -2.49 15.51 -3.76
N ASP A 63 -1.29 15.14 -4.19
CA ASP A 63 -0.37 16.06 -4.88
C ASP A 63 -0.60 16.01 -6.40
N LEU A 64 -0.78 14.80 -6.95
CA LEU A 64 -1.04 14.58 -8.37
C LEU A 64 -2.43 15.04 -8.80
N GLN A 65 -3.45 14.91 -7.92
CA GLN A 65 -4.85 15.26 -8.16
C GLN A 65 -5.46 14.63 -9.43
N LYS A 66 -4.93 13.49 -9.84
CA LYS A 66 -5.34 12.80 -11.06
C LYS A 66 -5.24 11.28 -10.90
N LYS A 67 -6.28 10.56 -11.32
CA LYS A 67 -6.25 9.09 -11.45
C LYS A 67 -5.40 8.70 -12.65
N ILE A 68 -4.36 7.88 -12.43
CA ILE A 68 -3.43 7.44 -13.47
C ILE A 68 -3.37 5.91 -13.58
N PRO A 69 -3.18 5.35 -14.79
CA PRO A 69 -2.96 3.92 -14.99
C PRO A 69 -1.60 3.49 -14.41
N LYS A 70 -1.58 2.28 -13.84
CA LYS A 70 -0.35 1.60 -13.37
C LYS A 70 -0.04 0.34 -14.19
N GLN A 71 -0.91 -0.03 -15.11
CA GLN A 71 -0.70 -1.11 -16.06
C GLN A 71 -0.91 -0.57 -17.47
N GLN A 72 -0.09 -1.08 -18.40
CA GLN A 72 -0.15 -0.64 -19.81
C GLN A 72 -1.52 -0.93 -20.42
N TRP A 73 -2.10 -2.12 -20.14
CA TRP A 73 -3.42 -2.48 -20.66
C TRP A 73 -4.54 -1.57 -20.13
N MET A 74 -4.42 -1.03 -18.90
CA MET A 74 -5.36 -0.03 -18.38
C MET A 74 -5.31 1.25 -19.21
N GLN A 75 -4.12 1.70 -19.59
CA GLN A 75 -3.96 2.88 -20.43
C GLN A 75 -4.51 2.66 -21.85
N GLU A 76 -4.34 1.45 -22.40
CA GLU A 76 -4.72 1.11 -23.77
C GLU A 76 -6.23 0.81 -23.93
N ARG A 77 -6.87 0.24 -22.89
CA ARG A 77 -8.25 -0.26 -22.98
C ARG A 77 -9.29 0.65 -22.38
N MET A 78 -8.90 1.48 -21.39
CA MET A 78 -9.85 2.34 -20.71
C MET A 78 -9.96 3.69 -21.42
N GLU A 79 -11.20 4.11 -21.68
CA GLU A 79 -11.51 5.37 -22.35
C GLU A 79 -11.14 6.59 -21.50
N GLN A 80 -10.95 7.74 -22.14
CA GLN A 80 -10.65 9.01 -21.49
C GLN A 80 -11.67 9.36 -20.37
N GLN A 81 -12.95 9.11 -20.63
CA GLN A 81 -14.04 9.39 -19.69
C GLN A 81 -13.91 8.59 -18.38
N TYR A 82 -13.43 7.34 -18.43
CA TYR A 82 -13.13 6.54 -17.21
C TYR A 82 -12.12 7.23 -16.30
N TRP A 83 -11.06 7.79 -16.89
CA TRP A 83 -10.02 8.49 -16.12
C TRP A 83 -10.51 9.82 -15.55
N GLU A 84 -11.31 10.56 -16.31
CA GLU A 84 -11.88 11.84 -15.89
C GLU A 84 -12.88 11.67 -14.75
N LYS A 85 -13.88 10.80 -14.93
CA LYS A 85 -14.87 10.49 -13.88
C LYS A 85 -14.20 9.90 -12.63
N GLY A 86 -13.28 8.96 -12.81
CA GLY A 86 -12.52 8.37 -11.71
C GLY A 86 -11.68 9.41 -10.96
N THR A 87 -11.12 10.41 -11.63
CA THR A 87 -10.41 11.53 -10.99
C THR A 87 -11.36 12.35 -10.11
N LEU A 88 -12.50 12.75 -10.63
CA LEU A 88 -13.50 13.51 -9.87
C LEU A 88 -14.02 12.73 -8.65
N SER A 89 -14.30 11.44 -8.82
CA SER A 89 -14.70 10.56 -7.72
C SER A 89 -13.65 10.52 -6.61
N ARG A 90 -12.35 10.39 -6.95
CA ARG A 90 -11.28 10.36 -5.95
C ARG A 90 -11.05 11.71 -5.27
N GLN A 91 -11.20 12.81 -5.97
CA GLN A 91 -11.17 14.16 -5.39
C GLN A 91 -12.33 14.37 -4.39
N SER A 92 -13.52 13.90 -4.72
CA SER A 92 -14.68 13.92 -3.80
C SER A 92 -14.40 13.07 -2.55
N LYS A 93 -13.87 11.85 -2.73
CA LYS A 93 -13.49 10.98 -1.62
C LYS A 93 -12.40 11.60 -0.73
N GLN A 94 -11.42 12.28 -1.31
CA GLN A 94 -10.39 13.02 -0.55
C GLN A 94 -11.04 14.03 0.41
N GLN A 95 -12.03 14.80 -0.05
CA GLN A 95 -12.75 15.74 0.81
C GLN A 95 -13.58 15.04 1.89
N TRP A 96 -14.25 13.94 1.52
CA TRP A 96 -14.98 13.11 2.47
C TRP A 96 -14.08 12.59 3.59
N PHE A 97 -12.90 12.06 3.25
CA PHE A 97 -11.93 11.57 4.24
C PHE A 97 -11.46 12.66 5.19
N LYS A 98 -11.13 13.84 4.65
CA LYS A 98 -10.70 15.00 5.45
C LYS A 98 -11.74 15.36 6.50
N VAL A 99 -12.99 15.50 6.11
CA VAL A 99 -14.10 15.84 7.02
C VAL A 99 -14.30 14.73 8.07
N ASN A 100 -14.21 13.47 7.67
CA ASN A 100 -14.48 12.35 8.58
C ASN A 100 -13.35 12.12 9.59
N ILE A 101 -12.09 12.33 9.23
CA ILE A 101 -10.97 12.31 10.18
C ILE A 101 -11.18 13.39 11.26
N ASP A 102 -11.52 14.62 10.90
CA ASP A 102 -11.78 15.70 11.85
C ASP A 102 -12.92 15.35 12.81
N ILE A 103 -13.98 14.72 12.30
CA ILE A 103 -15.10 14.26 13.13
C ILE A 103 -14.66 13.17 14.10
N LEU A 104 -13.87 12.19 13.65
CA LEU A 104 -13.35 11.12 14.49
C LEU A 104 -12.42 11.64 15.58
N MET A 105 -11.47 12.52 15.24
CA MET A 105 -10.57 13.16 16.20
C MET A 105 -11.34 13.88 17.31
N LYS A 106 -12.35 14.67 16.94
CA LYS A 106 -13.21 15.38 17.91
C LYS A 106 -14.01 14.41 18.79
N ARG A 107 -14.57 13.35 18.19
CA ARG A 107 -15.33 12.31 18.91
C ARG A 107 -14.48 11.58 19.95
N MET A 108 -13.23 11.24 19.56
CA MET A 108 -12.29 10.53 20.41
C MET A 108 -11.46 11.44 21.30
N ARG A 109 -11.71 12.77 21.25
CA ARG A 109 -10.99 13.80 22.03
C ARG A 109 -9.46 13.71 21.81
N GLN A 110 -9.07 13.46 20.59
CA GLN A 110 -7.66 13.34 20.22
C GLN A 110 -7.02 14.71 20.00
N ASN A 111 -5.69 14.74 20.11
CA ASN A 111 -4.93 15.97 19.98
C ASN A 111 -4.68 16.29 18.48
N GLU A 112 -4.94 17.55 18.08
CA GLU A 112 -4.67 18.03 16.73
C GLU A 112 -3.16 18.06 16.38
N SER A 113 -2.27 18.00 17.39
CA SER A 113 -0.82 17.91 17.17
C SER A 113 -0.37 16.54 16.63
N ASP A 114 -1.15 15.49 16.86
CA ASP A 114 -0.82 14.13 16.48
C ASP A 114 -1.29 13.82 15.05
N VAL A 115 -0.66 12.83 14.42
CA VAL A 115 -1.06 12.36 13.10
C VAL A 115 -2.01 11.20 13.28
N HIS A 116 -3.20 11.34 12.69
CA HIS A 116 -4.21 10.29 12.65
C HIS A 116 -4.43 9.80 11.23
N VAL A 117 -4.81 8.55 11.08
CA VAL A 117 -5.00 7.90 9.77
C VAL A 117 -6.37 7.23 9.70
N LEU A 118 -7.12 7.51 8.63
CA LEU A 118 -8.33 6.80 8.26
C LEU A 118 -8.06 6.04 6.97
N GLN A 119 -8.38 4.75 6.95
CA GLN A 119 -8.25 3.90 5.77
C GLN A 119 -9.59 3.25 5.45
N TRP A 120 -9.83 3.04 4.17
CA TRP A 120 -10.97 2.33 3.66
C TRP A 120 -10.52 1.35 2.59
N MET A 121 -10.92 0.11 2.73
CA MET A 121 -10.73 -0.93 1.73
C MET A 121 -12.09 -1.47 1.32
N HIS A 122 -12.40 -1.45 0.04
CA HIS A 122 -13.61 -2.05 -0.49
C HIS A 122 -13.36 -2.76 -1.81
N GLY A 123 -14.21 -3.73 -2.13
CA GLY A 123 -14.07 -4.51 -3.34
C GLY A 123 -14.78 -5.85 -3.27
N CYS A 124 -14.50 -6.70 -4.25
CA CYS A 124 -15.13 -8.00 -4.40
C CYS A 124 -14.14 -9.08 -4.80
N GLU A 125 -14.51 -10.30 -4.47
CA GLU A 125 -13.81 -11.52 -4.86
C GLU A 125 -14.77 -12.40 -5.65
N GLY A 126 -14.35 -12.86 -6.83
CA GLY A 126 -15.08 -13.77 -7.68
C GLY A 126 -14.27 -15.00 -8.04
N LYS A 127 -14.96 -16.09 -8.32
CA LYS A 127 -14.37 -17.35 -8.77
C LYS A 127 -14.70 -17.61 -10.23
N MET A 128 -13.68 -17.81 -11.05
CA MET A 128 -13.85 -18.17 -12.44
C MET A 128 -14.38 -19.59 -12.56
N GLN A 129 -15.53 -19.74 -13.21
CA GLN A 129 -16.14 -21.03 -13.49
C GLN A 129 -15.59 -21.64 -14.80
N PRO A 130 -15.72 -22.94 -15.02
CA PRO A 130 -15.25 -23.60 -16.24
C PRO A 130 -15.87 -23.05 -17.54
N ASP A 131 -17.08 -22.47 -17.45
CA ASP A 131 -17.79 -21.83 -18.57
C ASP A 131 -17.28 -20.40 -18.88
N GLY A 132 -16.27 -19.92 -18.14
CA GLY A 132 -15.68 -18.59 -18.29
C GLY A 132 -16.46 -17.47 -17.57
N LYS A 133 -17.50 -17.80 -16.82
CA LYS A 133 -18.23 -16.83 -16.00
C LYS A 133 -17.57 -16.63 -14.65
N LEU A 134 -17.62 -15.40 -14.17
CA LEU A 134 -17.15 -15.03 -12.85
C LEU A 134 -18.32 -15.09 -11.86
N GLU A 135 -18.23 -15.98 -10.85
CA GLU A 135 -19.20 -16.13 -9.79
C GLU A 135 -18.76 -15.36 -8.55
N TYR A 136 -19.68 -14.59 -7.95
CA TYR A 136 -19.44 -13.86 -6.73
C TYR A 136 -19.10 -14.79 -5.57
N VAL A 137 -18.06 -14.45 -4.81
CA VAL A 137 -17.63 -15.20 -3.62
C VAL A 137 -17.91 -14.38 -2.36
N ARG A 138 -17.47 -13.11 -2.34
CA ARG A 138 -17.70 -12.20 -1.21
C ARG A 138 -17.41 -10.77 -1.59
N GLY A 139 -18.02 -9.85 -0.85
CA GLY A 139 -17.67 -8.44 -0.81
C GLY A 139 -16.77 -8.10 0.38
N MET A 140 -16.11 -6.98 0.28
CA MET A 140 -15.28 -6.39 1.34
C MET A 140 -15.56 -4.90 1.39
N ASP A 141 -15.95 -4.40 2.55
CA ASP A 141 -16.06 -2.96 2.81
C ASP A 141 -15.67 -2.73 4.26
N MET A 142 -14.46 -2.22 4.47
CA MET A 142 -13.81 -2.18 5.78
C MET A 142 -13.10 -0.85 5.99
N TYR A 143 -13.39 -0.24 7.13
CA TYR A 143 -12.74 0.99 7.60
C TYR A 143 -11.82 0.68 8.76
N SER A 144 -10.65 1.32 8.77
CA SER A 144 -9.67 1.27 9.84
C SER A 144 -9.31 2.68 10.28
N TYR A 145 -9.19 2.90 11.57
CA TYR A 145 -8.77 4.18 12.14
C TYR A 145 -7.59 3.98 13.09
N ASP A 146 -6.50 4.73 12.86
CA ASP A 146 -5.23 4.60 13.58
C ASP A 146 -4.70 3.16 13.64
N GLY A 147 -4.88 2.41 12.54
CA GLY A 147 -4.43 1.03 12.40
C GLY A 147 -5.31 -0.03 13.07
N ASN A 148 -6.42 0.37 13.68
CA ASN A 148 -7.38 -0.55 14.30
C ASN A 148 -8.64 -0.67 13.45
N ASP A 149 -9.25 -1.86 13.47
CA ASP A 149 -10.53 -2.07 12.80
C ASP A 149 -11.59 -1.13 13.38
N PHE A 150 -12.26 -0.40 12.50
CA PHE A 150 -13.26 0.59 12.92
C PHE A 150 -14.68 0.16 12.54
N LEU A 151 -14.89 -0.22 11.30
CA LEU A 151 -16.21 -0.62 10.80
C LEU A 151 -16.05 -1.56 9.61
N SER A 152 -16.87 -2.58 9.52
CA SER A 152 -16.91 -3.47 8.35
C SER A 152 -18.34 -3.82 7.98
N PHE A 153 -18.59 -4.06 6.69
CA PHE A 153 -19.89 -4.47 6.20
C PHE A 153 -19.94 -6.01 6.08
N ASP A 154 -20.91 -6.61 6.71
CA ASP A 154 -21.26 -8.01 6.53
C ASP A 154 -22.24 -8.10 5.35
N ASP A 155 -21.74 -8.45 4.18
CA ASP A 155 -22.50 -8.51 2.94
C ASP A 155 -23.59 -9.60 2.98
N SER A 156 -23.37 -10.69 3.71
CA SER A 156 -24.32 -11.80 3.86
C SER A 156 -25.56 -11.37 4.64
N ASN A 157 -25.37 -10.61 5.73
CA ASN A 157 -26.44 -10.16 6.59
C ASN A 157 -26.91 -8.73 6.29
N SER A 158 -26.20 -8.00 5.43
CA SER A 158 -26.45 -6.59 5.07
C SER A 158 -26.48 -5.67 6.28
N ILE A 159 -25.50 -5.83 7.17
CA ILE A 159 -25.35 -5.03 8.39
C ILE A 159 -23.90 -4.55 8.56
N TRP A 160 -23.74 -3.40 9.20
CA TRP A 160 -22.43 -2.92 9.64
C TRP A 160 -22.00 -3.60 10.94
N VAL A 161 -20.73 -3.98 11.04
CA VAL A 161 -20.11 -4.58 12.23
C VAL A 161 -19.13 -3.58 12.83
N ALA A 162 -19.31 -3.26 14.10
CA ALA A 162 -18.47 -2.35 14.86
C ALA A 162 -17.69 -3.13 15.93
N PRO A 163 -16.36 -3.29 15.79
CA PRO A 163 -15.55 -4.06 16.74
C PRO A 163 -15.22 -3.29 18.02
N SER A 164 -15.47 -1.97 18.07
CA SER A 164 -15.15 -1.13 19.23
C SER A 164 -16.27 -0.17 19.60
N ASP A 165 -16.29 0.30 20.84
CA ASP A 165 -17.27 1.30 21.31
C ASP A 165 -17.19 2.60 20.51
N ALA A 166 -16.01 2.98 20.06
CA ALA A 166 -15.79 4.18 19.26
C ALA A 166 -16.53 4.14 17.91
N SER A 167 -16.73 2.95 17.34
CA SER A 167 -17.40 2.73 16.07
C SER A 167 -18.92 2.48 16.19
N LEU A 168 -19.43 2.14 17.39
CA LEU A 168 -20.84 1.82 17.61
C LEU A 168 -21.79 2.94 17.17
N LEU A 169 -21.40 4.20 17.40
CA LEU A 169 -22.23 5.32 16.99
C LEU A 169 -22.36 5.41 15.47
N THR A 170 -21.28 5.17 14.74
CA THR A 170 -21.26 5.13 13.28
C THR A 170 -22.09 3.95 12.79
N LYS A 171 -21.88 2.76 13.35
CA LYS A 171 -22.67 1.56 13.01
C LYS A 171 -24.17 1.83 13.12
N ARG A 172 -24.65 2.29 14.28
CA ARG A 172 -26.08 2.56 14.49
C ARG A 172 -26.64 3.49 13.43
N LYS A 173 -25.91 4.57 13.16
CA LYS A 173 -26.34 5.57 12.19
C LYS A 173 -26.39 5.04 10.77
N TRP A 174 -25.42 4.22 10.37
CA TRP A 174 -25.35 3.66 9.02
C TRP A 174 -26.33 2.48 8.86
N ASP A 175 -26.60 1.70 9.90
CA ASP A 175 -27.63 0.66 9.88
C ASP A 175 -29.05 1.25 9.77
N ASP A 176 -29.29 2.46 10.30
CA ASP A 176 -30.58 3.15 10.19
C ASP A 176 -30.85 3.69 8.77
N VAL A 177 -29.82 3.78 7.91
CA VAL A 177 -29.95 4.24 6.52
C VAL A 177 -30.03 3.06 5.57
N GLN A 178 -31.26 2.61 5.31
CA GLN A 178 -31.52 1.43 4.47
C GLN A 178 -30.92 1.56 3.06
N VAL A 179 -31.04 2.75 2.45
CA VAL A 179 -30.50 3.03 1.11
C VAL A 179 -28.98 2.86 1.06
N LEU A 180 -28.25 3.21 2.11
CA LEU A 180 -26.81 3.03 2.18
C LEU A 180 -26.44 1.54 2.14
N LYS A 181 -27.14 0.72 2.92
CA LYS A 181 -26.87 -0.74 2.95
C LYS A 181 -27.19 -1.41 1.61
N GLU A 182 -28.30 -1.04 0.99
CA GLU A 182 -28.70 -1.54 -0.33
C GLU A 182 -27.68 -1.12 -1.41
N TYR A 183 -27.23 0.13 -1.36
CA TYR A 183 -26.21 0.61 -2.27
C TYR A 183 -24.89 -0.13 -2.08
N THR A 184 -24.39 -0.25 -0.84
CA THR A 184 -23.14 -0.97 -0.53
C THR A 184 -23.22 -2.41 -1.03
N LYS A 185 -24.31 -3.12 -0.73
CA LYS A 185 -24.51 -4.49 -1.19
C LYS A 185 -24.56 -4.57 -2.72
N GLY A 186 -25.35 -3.72 -3.36
CA GLY A 186 -25.49 -3.69 -4.82
C GLY A 186 -24.16 -3.39 -5.52
N TYR A 187 -23.37 -2.48 -4.97
CA TYR A 187 -22.02 -2.21 -5.47
C TYR A 187 -21.14 -3.47 -5.38
N LEU A 188 -21.07 -4.12 -4.22
CA LEU A 188 -20.20 -5.28 -3.99
C LEU A 188 -20.58 -6.48 -4.86
N GLU A 189 -21.87 -6.78 -4.95
CA GLU A 189 -22.38 -7.98 -5.64
C GLU A 189 -22.50 -7.81 -7.16
N ILE A 190 -22.74 -6.58 -7.66
CA ILE A 190 -23.07 -6.35 -9.06
C ILE A 190 -22.01 -5.49 -9.73
N GLU A 191 -21.84 -4.25 -9.29
CA GLU A 191 -20.99 -3.28 -10.00
C GLU A 191 -19.52 -3.66 -9.93
N CYS A 192 -19.02 -3.98 -8.73
CA CYS A 192 -17.65 -4.46 -8.53
C CYS A 192 -17.37 -5.72 -9.36
N MET A 193 -18.30 -6.67 -9.41
CA MET A 193 -18.16 -7.90 -10.20
C MET A 193 -18.13 -7.64 -11.70
N ASN A 194 -18.90 -6.67 -12.19
CA ASN A 194 -18.86 -6.26 -13.60
C ASN A 194 -17.47 -5.68 -13.94
N TRP A 195 -16.95 -4.78 -13.10
CA TRP A 195 -15.60 -4.25 -13.27
C TRP A 195 -14.53 -5.33 -13.14
N LEU A 196 -14.65 -6.22 -12.15
CA LEU A 196 -13.74 -7.35 -11.98
C LEU A 196 -13.68 -8.22 -13.24
N GLY A 197 -14.84 -8.59 -13.80
CA GLY A 197 -14.93 -9.37 -15.05
C GLY A 197 -14.22 -8.68 -16.21
N GLN A 198 -14.50 -7.40 -16.40
CA GLN A 198 -13.88 -6.59 -17.46
C GLN A 198 -12.35 -6.47 -17.29
N PHE A 199 -11.88 -6.24 -16.08
CA PHE A 199 -10.45 -6.09 -15.82
C PHE A 199 -9.70 -7.43 -15.89
N VAL A 200 -10.33 -8.55 -15.51
CA VAL A 200 -9.76 -9.90 -15.72
C VAL A 200 -9.61 -10.19 -17.21
N GLU A 201 -10.60 -9.85 -18.03
CA GLU A 201 -10.53 -10.01 -19.48
C GLU A 201 -9.41 -9.14 -20.09
N TYR A 202 -9.42 -7.83 -19.78
CA TYR A 202 -8.42 -6.89 -20.33
C TYR A 202 -7.00 -7.15 -19.82
N GLY A 203 -6.88 -7.59 -18.56
CA GLY A 203 -5.62 -7.89 -17.91
C GLY A 203 -5.12 -9.32 -18.12
N GLU A 204 -5.79 -10.16 -18.90
CA GLU A 204 -5.50 -11.59 -19.05
C GLU A 204 -4.01 -11.89 -19.26
N LYS A 205 -3.35 -11.18 -20.17
CA LYS A 205 -1.92 -11.36 -20.46
C LYS A 205 -1.04 -11.10 -19.23
N MET A 206 -1.40 -10.09 -18.42
CA MET A 206 -0.71 -9.77 -17.17
C MET A 206 -0.97 -10.85 -16.12
N LEU A 207 -2.22 -11.30 -15.99
CA LEU A 207 -2.62 -12.30 -14.99
C LEU A 207 -2.01 -13.68 -15.28
N ARG A 208 -1.82 -14.03 -16.58
CA ARG A 208 -1.14 -15.27 -16.99
C ARG A 208 0.38 -15.20 -16.91
N LYS A 209 0.96 -14.02 -16.68
CA LYS A 209 2.40 -13.89 -16.58
C LYS A 209 2.90 -14.65 -15.36
N ALA A 210 3.81 -15.60 -15.60
CA ALA A 210 4.53 -16.30 -14.56
C ALA A 210 6.02 -15.92 -14.61
N SER A 211 6.62 -15.72 -13.44
CA SER A 211 8.05 -15.47 -13.26
C SER A 211 8.56 -16.28 -12.08
N PRO A 212 9.64 -17.02 -12.22
CA PRO A 212 10.21 -17.75 -11.10
C PRO A 212 10.85 -16.80 -10.08
N PRO A 213 10.95 -17.19 -8.81
CA PRO A 213 11.63 -16.40 -7.79
C PRO A 213 13.15 -16.41 -7.97
N GLU A 214 13.78 -15.29 -7.62
CA GLU A 214 15.17 -15.25 -7.20
C GLU A 214 15.25 -15.59 -5.71
N VAL A 215 16.20 -16.46 -5.34
CA VAL A 215 16.31 -16.98 -3.97
C VAL A 215 17.63 -16.59 -3.35
N TYR A 216 17.59 -16.03 -2.16
CA TYR A 216 18.75 -15.61 -1.37
C TYR A 216 18.69 -16.20 0.02
N LEU A 217 19.77 -16.85 0.46
CA LEU A 217 19.93 -17.35 1.81
C LEU A 217 21.17 -16.70 2.44
N TYR A 218 20.96 -15.88 3.47
CA TYR A 218 22.00 -15.06 4.07
C TYR A 218 21.75 -14.83 5.56
N SER A 219 22.77 -14.39 6.27
CA SER A 219 22.70 -14.08 7.70
C SER A 219 22.82 -12.58 7.98
N LYS A 220 22.22 -12.13 9.09
CA LYS A 220 22.42 -10.80 9.66
C LYS A 220 22.60 -10.86 11.17
N ASN A 221 23.12 -9.78 11.77
CA ASN A 221 23.27 -9.67 13.21
C ASN A 221 21.91 -9.72 13.91
N ALA A 222 21.79 -10.49 14.97
CA ALA A 222 20.68 -10.48 15.91
C ALA A 222 20.90 -9.40 16.99
N LYS A 223 19.88 -9.14 17.81
CA LYS A 223 20.03 -8.26 18.99
C LYS A 223 21.06 -8.79 19.99
N SER A 224 21.16 -10.11 20.13
CA SER A 224 22.16 -10.77 20.95
C SER A 224 23.40 -11.08 20.12
N GLU A 225 24.60 -10.70 20.59
CA GLU A 225 25.87 -10.99 19.93
C GLU A 225 26.15 -12.49 19.77
N LYS A 226 25.57 -13.34 20.65
CA LYS A 226 25.71 -14.80 20.61
C LYS A 226 24.89 -15.45 19.49
N LYS A 227 23.97 -14.69 18.84
CA LYS A 227 23.06 -15.18 17.83
C LYS A 227 23.23 -14.44 16.49
N ILE A 228 22.78 -15.08 15.46
CA ILE A 228 22.54 -14.47 14.13
C ILE A 228 21.10 -14.79 13.69
N ILE A 229 20.60 -14.02 12.75
CA ILE A 229 19.32 -14.30 12.10
C ILE A 229 19.64 -14.81 10.69
N LEU A 230 19.34 -16.08 10.44
CA LEU A 230 19.37 -16.67 9.10
C LEU A 230 18.08 -16.28 8.38
N GLN A 231 18.19 -15.78 7.16
CA GLN A 231 17.07 -15.29 6.35
C GLN A 231 17.07 -15.96 4.98
N CYS A 232 15.95 -16.53 4.60
CA CYS A 232 15.66 -16.92 3.23
C CYS A 232 14.68 -15.93 2.61
N LEU A 233 15.07 -15.32 1.50
CA LEU A 233 14.29 -14.38 0.72
C LEU A 233 14.04 -14.96 -0.68
N ALA A 234 12.79 -15.10 -1.04
CA ALA A 234 12.35 -15.31 -2.42
C ALA A 234 11.73 -14.02 -2.93
N THR A 235 12.12 -13.53 -4.11
CA THR A 235 11.64 -12.27 -4.68
C THR A 235 11.53 -12.31 -6.20
N GLY A 236 10.72 -11.41 -6.79
CA GLY A 236 10.57 -11.29 -8.24
C GLY A 236 9.61 -12.31 -8.87
N PHE A 237 8.88 -13.09 -8.08
CA PHE A 237 8.01 -14.14 -8.57
C PHE A 237 6.58 -13.68 -8.85
N VAL A 238 5.93 -14.35 -9.78
CA VAL A 238 4.51 -14.22 -10.16
C VAL A 238 4.00 -15.60 -10.54
N PRO A 239 2.82 -16.02 -10.05
CA PRO A 239 1.91 -15.39 -9.08
C PRO A 239 2.43 -15.43 -7.63
N LYS A 240 1.60 -14.99 -6.68
CA LYS A 240 1.99 -14.83 -5.26
C LYS A 240 2.12 -16.12 -4.46
N GLU A 241 1.56 -17.22 -4.95
CA GLU A 241 1.57 -18.53 -4.31
C GLU A 241 2.98 -19.12 -4.38
N ILE A 242 3.58 -19.37 -3.21
CA ILE A 242 4.94 -19.91 -3.08
C ILE A 242 5.07 -20.70 -1.78
N VAL A 243 5.84 -21.76 -1.82
CA VAL A 243 6.28 -22.50 -0.62
C VAL A 243 7.73 -22.13 -0.34
N LEU A 244 8.01 -21.67 0.87
CA LEU A 244 9.33 -21.32 1.36
C LEU A 244 9.55 -22.04 2.70
N GLN A 245 10.66 -22.79 2.84
CA GLN A 245 10.94 -23.59 4.03
C GLN A 245 12.43 -23.54 4.36
N ILE A 246 12.77 -23.17 5.61
CA ILE A 246 14.12 -23.29 6.12
C ILE A 246 14.28 -24.66 6.77
N LYS A 247 15.35 -25.37 6.46
CA LYS A 247 15.66 -26.68 7.01
C LYS A 247 16.98 -26.64 7.78
N ARG A 248 17.09 -27.48 8.80
CA ARG A 248 18.33 -27.76 9.55
C ARG A 248 18.63 -29.26 9.47
N ASN A 249 19.75 -29.65 8.85
CA ASN A 249 20.11 -31.05 8.58
C ASN A 249 18.95 -31.82 7.89
N GLY A 250 18.26 -31.19 6.91
CA GLY A 250 17.14 -31.76 6.20
C GLY A 250 15.78 -31.72 6.93
N ARG A 251 15.73 -31.39 8.24
CA ARG A 251 14.49 -31.22 9.00
C ARG A 251 13.92 -29.81 8.77
N ILE A 252 12.66 -29.72 8.35
CA ILE A 252 11.95 -28.45 8.20
C ILE A 252 11.79 -27.78 9.57
N LEU A 253 12.17 -26.50 9.66
CA LEU A 253 11.96 -25.68 10.83
C LEU A 253 10.57 -24.99 10.75
N THR A 254 9.90 -24.93 11.89
CA THR A 254 8.52 -24.40 12.00
C THR A 254 8.47 -23.18 12.92
N LYS A 255 7.28 -22.61 13.14
CA LYS A 255 7.07 -21.53 14.12
C LYS A 255 7.48 -21.94 15.54
N GLU A 256 7.36 -23.23 15.89
CA GLU A 256 7.80 -23.78 17.17
C GLU A 256 9.33 -23.75 17.32
N ASP A 257 10.06 -23.85 16.21
CA ASP A 257 11.53 -23.68 16.17
C ASP A 257 11.94 -22.19 16.11
N GLY A 258 10.98 -21.25 16.16
CA GLY A 258 11.24 -19.81 16.11
C GLY A 258 11.31 -19.23 14.69
N VAL A 259 10.77 -19.91 13.70
CA VAL A 259 10.68 -19.35 12.33
C VAL A 259 9.62 -18.24 12.28
N HIS A 260 10.02 -17.09 11.77
CA HIS A 260 9.17 -15.95 11.48
C HIS A 260 9.05 -15.77 9.98
N THR A 261 7.82 -15.59 9.49
CA THR A 261 7.53 -15.29 8.08
C THR A 261 6.99 -13.87 7.93
N THR A 262 7.31 -13.23 6.80
CA THR A 262 6.70 -11.94 6.43
C THR A 262 5.39 -12.12 5.67
N ASP A 263 4.99 -13.37 5.39
CA ASP A 263 4.00 -13.69 4.35
C ASP A 263 4.40 -13.12 2.97
N THR A 264 3.59 -13.38 1.95
CA THR A 264 3.86 -12.87 0.60
C THR A 264 3.45 -11.40 0.51
N ARG A 265 4.36 -10.54 0.03
CA ARG A 265 4.18 -9.10 -0.10
C ARG A 265 4.49 -8.63 -1.52
N PRO A 266 3.83 -7.58 -2.03
CA PRO A 266 4.13 -7.02 -3.34
C PRO A 266 5.42 -6.19 -3.33
N ASN A 267 6.15 -6.22 -4.46
CA ASN A 267 7.35 -5.39 -4.71
C ASN A 267 7.04 -4.01 -5.32
N GLY A 268 5.77 -3.74 -5.69
CA GLY A 268 5.37 -2.50 -6.38
C GLY A 268 5.52 -2.53 -7.91
N ASP A 269 6.27 -3.46 -8.46
CA ASP A 269 6.46 -3.69 -9.91
C ASP A 269 5.57 -4.82 -10.47
N GLY A 270 4.63 -5.31 -9.66
CA GLY A 270 3.74 -6.42 -10.00
C GLY A 270 4.32 -7.80 -9.71
N THR A 271 5.52 -7.90 -9.15
CA THR A 271 6.09 -9.12 -8.59
C THR A 271 5.92 -9.18 -7.08
N PHE A 272 6.23 -10.32 -6.51
CA PHE A 272 6.07 -10.58 -5.08
C PHE A 272 7.37 -10.98 -4.43
N GLN A 273 7.41 -10.83 -3.10
CA GLN A 273 8.48 -11.31 -2.24
C GLN A 273 7.92 -12.01 -1.00
N ARG A 274 8.68 -12.96 -0.49
CA ARG A 274 8.45 -13.60 0.81
C ARG A 274 9.78 -13.83 1.50
N LYS A 275 9.82 -13.61 2.81
CA LYS A 275 11.01 -13.81 3.62
C LYS A 275 10.68 -14.57 4.88
N ASP A 276 11.32 -15.71 5.06
CA ASP A 276 11.28 -16.48 6.28
C ASP A 276 12.63 -16.34 7.01
N SER A 277 12.62 -16.30 8.34
CA SER A 277 13.82 -16.08 9.15
C SER A 277 13.77 -16.87 10.44
N VAL A 278 14.96 -17.28 10.94
CA VAL A 278 15.12 -17.97 12.20
C VAL A 278 16.36 -17.46 12.93
N GLU A 279 16.28 -17.30 14.24
CA GLU A 279 17.48 -17.02 15.08
C GLU A 279 18.20 -18.30 15.41
N ILE A 280 19.52 -18.35 15.14
CA ILE A 280 20.40 -19.47 15.46
C ILE A 280 21.59 -19.00 16.27
N LEU A 281 22.18 -19.89 17.06
CA LEU A 281 23.40 -19.59 17.81
C LEU A 281 24.61 -19.54 16.85
N ARG A 282 25.54 -18.61 17.08
CA ARG A 282 26.79 -18.55 16.31
C ARG A 282 27.63 -19.82 16.44
N THR A 283 27.53 -20.52 17.59
CA THR A 283 28.21 -21.79 17.83
C THR A 283 27.64 -22.97 17.04
N GLU A 284 26.37 -22.86 16.60
CA GLU A 284 25.70 -23.90 15.82
C GLU A 284 26.00 -23.82 14.33
N THR A 285 26.53 -22.70 13.86
CA THR A 285 26.78 -22.47 12.44
C THR A 285 27.78 -23.44 11.81
N SER A 286 28.71 -23.97 12.58
CA SER A 286 29.68 -24.99 12.14
C SER A 286 29.18 -26.43 12.36
N THR A 287 28.10 -26.61 13.11
CA THR A 287 27.61 -27.95 13.53
C THR A 287 26.47 -28.43 12.61
N TYR A 288 25.64 -27.52 12.15
CA TYR A 288 24.46 -27.87 11.38
C TYR A 288 24.50 -27.27 9.98
N THR A 289 24.02 -28.05 8.99
CA THR A 289 23.77 -27.55 7.65
C THR A 289 22.36 -26.91 7.59
N TYR A 290 22.30 -25.70 7.09
CA TYR A 290 21.05 -24.99 6.88
C TYR A 290 20.79 -24.82 5.38
N THR A 291 19.56 -25.17 4.96
CA THR A 291 19.12 -25.01 3.58
C THR A 291 17.79 -24.26 3.52
N CYS A 292 17.51 -23.64 2.39
CA CYS A 292 16.21 -23.07 2.07
C CYS A 292 15.65 -23.75 0.85
N GLU A 293 14.50 -24.43 1.02
CA GLU A 293 13.72 -25.00 -0.08
C GLU A 293 12.66 -24.02 -0.54
N VAL A 294 12.58 -23.82 -1.85
CA VAL A 294 11.59 -22.96 -2.50
C VAL A 294 10.90 -23.75 -3.61
N ARG A 295 9.56 -23.76 -3.58
CA ARG A 295 8.73 -24.31 -4.66
C ARG A 295 7.76 -23.26 -5.16
N HIS A 296 7.77 -23.09 -6.46
CA HIS A 296 6.86 -22.20 -7.18
C HIS A 296 6.20 -23.00 -8.30
N ASP A 297 5.09 -23.65 -7.97
CA ASP A 297 4.46 -24.66 -8.79
C ASP A 297 4.04 -24.14 -10.18
N THR A 298 3.58 -22.88 -10.26
CA THR A 298 3.16 -22.25 -11.51
C THR A 298 4.29 -22.15 -12.55
N THR A 299 5.54 -22.00 -12.11
CA THR A 299 6.72 -21.96 -13.00
C THR A 299 7.46 -23.29 -13.05
N GLY A 300 7.00 -24.30 -12.29
CA GLY A 300 7.68 -25.57 -12.14
C GLY A 300 9.02 -25.46 -11.40
N MET A 301 9.29 -24.33 -10.76
CA MET A 301 10.56 -24.14 -10.05
C MET A 301 10.56 -24.86 -8.72
N HIS A 302 11.55 -25.72 -8.53
CA HIS A 302 11.88 -26.34 -7.24
C HIS A 302 13.38 -26.19 -7.03
N MET A 303 13.80 -25.48 -5.99
CA MET A 303 15.18 -25.20 -5.66
C MET A 303 15.42 -25.40 -4.17
N GLU A 304 16.54 -25.97 -3.84
CA GLU A 304 17.09 -25.99 -2.49
C GLU A 304 18.45 -25.30 -2.48
N ARG A 305 18.61 -24.26 -1.67
CA ARG A 305 19.84 -23.47 -1.53
C ARG A 305 20.44 -23.69 -0.17
N GLU A 306 21.71 -24.08 -0.15
CA GLU A 306 22.49 -24.23 1.09
C GLU A 306 23.09 -22.89 1.48
N TRP A 307 23.15 -22.63 2.79
CA TRP A 307 23.78 -21.45 3.34
C TRP A 307 25.31 -21.62 3.33
N ASP A 308 25.99 -20.60 2.82
CA ASP A 308 27.45 -20.57 2.69
C ASP A 308 28.23 -20.29 3.99
N HIS A 309 27.53 -20.24 5.13
CA HIS A 309 28.05 -19.93 6.46
C HIS A 309 28.68 -18.53 6.59
N THR A 310 28.46 -17.63 5.61
CA THR A 310 28.97 -16.27 5.70
C THR A 310 28.33 -15.52 6.86
N LEU A 311 29.14 -15.09 7.80
CA LEU A 311 28.72 -14.36 8.99
C LEU A 311 28.69 -12.85 8.69
N PRO A 312 27.69 -12.11 9.24
CA PRO A 312 27.64 -10.67 9.07
C PRO A 312 28.82 -9.98 9.77
N SER A 313 29.45 -9.02 9.07
CA SER A 313 30.50 -8.18 9.65
C SER A 313 29.91 -7.24 10.69
N ASN A 314 30.65 -7.02 11.79
CA ASN A 314 30.29 -5.99 12.77
C ASN A 314 30.74 -4.61 12.26
N PRO A 315 29.85 -3.68 11.98
CA PRO A 315 30.22 -2.33 11.51
C PRO A 315 30.84 -1.45 12.62
N ALA A 316 30.79 -1.91 13.90
CA ALA A 316 31.23 -1.14 15.05
C ALA A 316 32.67 -0.58 14.97
N PRO A 317 33.70 -1.31 14.52
CA PRO A 317 35.07 -0.77 14.47
C PRO A 317 35.19 0.34 13.38
N PHE A 318 34.48 0.23 12.27
CA PHE A 318 34.55 1.24 11.22
C PHE A 318 33.86 2.56 11.60
N ILE A 319 32.70 2.51 12.27
CA ILE A 319 32.00 3.71 12.74
C ILE A 319 32.83 4.42 13.78
N GLY A 320 33.44 3.71 14.71
CA GLY A 320 34.34 4.27 15.72
C GLY A 320 35.54 4.99 15.08
N ALA A 321 36.19 4.39 14.10
CA ALA A 321 37.34 4.98 13.40
C ALA A 321 36.95 6.24 12.62
N VAL A 322 35.79 6.25 11.93
CA VAL A 322 35.27 7.41 11.20
C VAL A 322 34.90 8.55 12.15
N VAL A 323 34.25 8.25 13.28
CA VAL A 323 33.90 9.25 14.30
C VAL A 323 35.17 9.84 14.92
N CYS A 324 36.17 9.04 15.26
CA CYS A 324 37.47 9.51 15.77
C CYS A 324 38.16 10.44 14.74
N LEU A 325 38.19 10.06 13.46
CA LEU A 325 38.73 10.91 12.39
C LEU A 325 38.01 12.24 12.26
N LEU A 326 36.69 12.25 12.31
CA LEU A 326 35.88 13.48 12.25
C LEU A 326 36.13 14.39 13.46
N VAL A 327 36.25 13.81 14.66
CA VAL A 327 36.57 14.55 15.88
C VAL A 327 37.97 15.17 15.79
N VAL A 328 38.98 14.41 15.32
CA VAL A 328 40.36 14.94 15.12
C VAL A 328 40.38 16.09 14.09
N LEU A 329 39.65 15.95 12.98
CA LEU A 329 39.52 16.98 11.97
C LEU A 329 38.85 18.26 12.53
N LEU A 330 37.76 18.10 13.30
CA LEU A 330 37.09 19.18 13.99
C LEU A 330 38.04 19.95 14.96
N LEU A 331 38.78 19.18 15.78
CA LEU A 331 39.76 19.76 16.70
C LEU A 331 40.88 20.50 15.95
N ALA A 332 41.36 19.95 14.83
CA ALA A 332 42.36 20.60 14.00
C ALA A 332 41.81 21.93 13.42
N VAL A 333 40.58 21.96 12.92
CA VAL A 333 39.93 23.17 12.43
C VAL A 333 39.77 24.20 13.54
N VAL A 334 39.34 23.80 14.73
CA VAL A 334 39.22 24.70 15.90
C VAL A 334 40.58 25.27 16.27
N LEU A 335 41.65 24.50 16.31
CA LEU A 335 43.00 24.93 16.60
C LEU A 335 43.51 25.96 15.55
N ILE A 336 43.26 25.70 14.27
CA ILE A 336 43.57 26.61 13.17
C ILE A 336 42.83 27.95 13.31
N VAL A 337 41.51 27.89 13.67
CA VAL A 337 40.71 29.12 13.89
C VAL A 337 41.21 29.89 15.10
N LEU A 338 41.54 29.20 16.21
CA LEU A 338 42.08 29.82 17.42
C LEU A 338 43.45 30.45 17.13
N PHE A 339 44.32 29.79 16.34
CA PHE A 339 45.59 30.31 15.90
C PHE A 339 45.43 31.55 15.00
N LYS A 340 44.52 31.52 14.03
CA LYS A 340 44.20 32.67 13.15
C LYS A 340 43.57 33.84 13.91
N ARG A 341 42.85 33.59 15.00
CA ARG A 341 42.25 34.65 15.85
C ARG A 341 43.19 35.15 16.93
N GLY A 342 44.45 34.69 16.97
CA GLY A 342 45.46 35.19 17.91
C GLY A 342 45.19 34.84 19.37
N MET A 343 44.28 33.90 19.64
CA MET A 343 43.96 33.47 21.02
C MET A 343 44.98 32.47 21.62
N LEU A 344 45.87 31.94 20.78
CA LEU A 344 47.04 31.17 21.23
C LEU A 344 48.23 32.10 21.04
N GLY A 345 48.49 32.96 22.03
CA GLY A 345 49.57 33.95 22.02
C GLY A 345 50.92 33.26 22.11
N LEU A 346 51.69 33.34 21.04
CA LEU A 346 53.12 33.47 21.09
C LEU A 346 53.44 34.96 20.88
N CYS A 347 53.97 35.58 21.92
CA CYS A 347 54.36 36.96 21.96
C CYS A 347 55.20 37.35 20.72
N THR A 348 54.70 38.29 19.91
CA THR A 348 55.58 39.28 19.27
C THR A 348 54.83 40.60 19.17
N SER A 349 55.41 41.55 19.84
CA SER A 349 55.13 42.99 19.90
C SER A 349 55.03 43.65 18.49
N GLY A 350 54.13 44.66 18.33
CA GLY A 350 54.26 45.58 17.21
C GLY A 350 52.95 46.21 16.76
N ASN A 351 52.53 47.22 17.49
CA ASN A 351 52.13 48.63 17.18
C ASN A 351 51.25 48.99 15.98
N SER A 352 50.19 49.69 16.33
CA SER A 352 49.61 50.97 15.81
C SER A 352 48.43 50.89 14.83
N GLN A 353 47.35 51.54 15.32
CA GLN A 353 46.51 52.61 14.74
C GLN A 353 45.78 52.28 13.40
N GLY A 354 44.49 52.48 13.26
CA GLY A 354 43.61 53.52 13.64
C GLY A 354 42.34 53.42 12.77
N SER A 355 41.31 54.05 13.33
CA SER A 355 40.14 54.73 12.71
C SER A 355 39.01 53.90 12.05
N GLN A 356 37.91 53.91 12.68
CA GLN A 356 36.61 54.64 12.55
C GLN A 356 36.05 54.72 11.13
N THR A 357 34.84 54.27 10.95
CA THR A 357 33.51 54.95 10.86
C THR A 357 32.51 54.01 10.27
N SER A 358 31.41 53.73 10.93
CA SER A 358 30.16 54.42 11.10
C SER A 358 29.20 54.39 9.90
N LEU A 359 28.02 53.98 10.21
CA LEU A 359 26.68 54.41 9.80
C LEU A 359 25.86 53.51 8.86
N LYS A 360 24.75 53.12 9.44
CA LYS A 360 23.32 53.36 9.09
C LYS A 360 22.86 52.78 7.75
N GLY A 361 21.73 52.25 7.63
CA GLY A 361 20.44 52.27 8.28
C GLY A 361 19.40 51.66 7.37
N SER A 362 18.44 51.13 7.97
CA SER A 362 16.98 51.31 7.90
C SER A 362 16.18 50.85 6.69
N ASN A 363 15.15 50.13 7.09
CA ASN A 363 13.71 50.22 6.73
C ASN A 363 13.20 49.58 5.45
N SER A 364 12.39 48.57 5.63
CA SER A 364 10.91 48.52 5.71
C SER A 364 10.19 48.62 4.38
N SER A 365 9.34 47.65 4.11
CA SER A 365 7.89 47.77 3.92
C SER A 365 7.34 46.53 3.22
N SER A 366 6.50 45.79 3.87
CA SER A 366 5.06 45.65 3.75
C SER A 366 4.50 45.71 2.32
N GLY A 367 3.87 44.63 1.91
CA GLY A 367 3.02 44.58 0.74
C GLY A 367 2.11 43.38 0.81
N SER A 368 0.96 43.57 1.44
CA SER A 368 -0.21 42.66 1.38
C SER A 368 -0.77 42.66 -0.03
N ALA A 369 -1.08 41.51 -0.56
CA ALA A 369 -2.02 41.37 -1.67
C ALA A 369 -3.00 40.24 -1.36
N GLU A 370 -4.19 40.69 -1.00
CA GLU A 370 -5.44 39.96 -1.02
C GLU A 370 -5.73 39.50 -2.46
N VAL A 371 -6.04 38.24 -2.65
CA VAL A 371 -6.72 37.77 -3.85
C VAL A 371 -7.93 36.93 -3.45
N ILE A 372 -9.01 37.49 -3.90
CA ILE A 372 -10.42 37.12 -3.77
C ILE A 372 -10.69 35.72 -4.32
N GLU A 373 -11.31 34.96 -3.46
CA GLU A 373 -12.02 33.71 -3.69
C GLU A 373 -13.22 33.93 -4.62
N LYS A 374 -13.30 33.16 -5.69
CA LYS A 374 -14.58 32.89 -6.36
C LYS A 374 -14.74 31.38 -6.48
N GLY A 375 -15.48 30.82 -5.55
CA GLY A 375 -15.97 29.47 -5.59
C GLY A 375 -16.98 29.27 -6.72
N VAL A 376 -16.76 28.22 -7.49
CA VAL A 376 -17.82 27.61 -8.29
C VAL A 376 -18.13 26.27 -7.65
N VAL A 377 -19.25 26.24 -6.95
CA VAL A 377 -19.87 25.01 -6.44
C VAL A 377 -20.54 24.32 -7.61
N SER A 378 -19.92 23.28 -8.13
CA SER A 378 -20.61 22.30 -8.98
C SER A 378 -21.27 21.26 -8.07
N LYS A 379 -22.57 21.28 -8.01
CA LYS A 379 -23.40 20.25 -7.40
C LYS A 379 -23.48 19.08 -8.38
N ASP A 380 -22.76 18.01 -8.11
CA ASP A 380 -23.12 16.68 -8.57
C ASP A 380 -23.03 15.73 -7.37
N ASN A 381 -24.12 15.69 -6.63
CA ASN A 381 -24.36 14.82 -5.49
C ASN A 381 -25.14 13.60 -5.97
N ASN A 382 -24.47 12.54 -6.36
CA ASN A 382 -25.10 11.23 -6.54
C ASN A 382 -24.22 10.08 -6.04
N ASP A 383 -23.44 10.31 -5.00
CA ASP A 383 -22.77 9.24 -4.27
C ASP A 383 -23.40 9.17 -2.87
N PRO A 384 -24.27 8.19 -2.56
CA PRO A 384 -24.91 8.06 -1.25
C PRO A 384 -23.91 7.87 -0.11
N GLU A 385 -22.73 7.32 -0.39
CA GLU A 385 -21.65 7.21 0.61
C GLU A 385 -21.00 8.56 0.96
N ALA A 386 -20.89 9.46 -0.01
CA ALA A 386 -20.43 10.82 0.25
C ALA A 386 -21.42 11.60 1.15
N THR A 387 -22.71 11.23 1.15
CA THR A 387 -23.75 11.85 1.97
C THR A 387 -23.86 11.25 3.38
N ALA A 388 -23.36 10.03 3.59
CA ALA A 388 -23.26 9.40 4.91
C ALA A 388 -22.05 9.91 5.68
N ALA A 389 -21.87 11.22 5.76
CA ALA A 389 -20.86 11.80 6.64
C ALA A 389 -21.02 11.25 8.04
N LEU A 390 -19.91 10.97 8.73
CA LEU A 390 -19.85 10.64 10.17
C LEU A 390 -20.29 11.85 11.00
N ILE A 391 -21.55 12.21 10.96
CA ILE A 391 -22.11 13.53 11.19
C ILE A 391 -22.16 13.96 12.63
N LYS A 392 -21.93 15.25 12.74
CA LYS A 392 -22.28 16.23 13.77
C LYS A 392 -22.90 15.67 15.05
N SER A 393 -22.14 15.75 16.10
CA SER A 393 -22.64 15.79 17.47
C SER A 393 -23.24 17.17 17.73
N GLY A 394 -24.49 17.19 18.15
CA GLY A 394 -25.03 18.31 18.91
C GLY A 394 -26.10 19.14 18.23
N GLY A 395 -27.32 18.98 18.69
CA GLY A 395 -28.22 20.07 19.02
C GLY A 395 -29.21 20.55 17.96
N SER A 396 -30.48 20.23 18.22
CA SER A 396 -31.71 20.95 17.86
C SER A 396 -32.18 20.97 16.39
N THR A 397 -33.26 20.28 16.25
CA THR A 397 -34.41 20.28 15.32
C THR A 397 -34.90 21.66 14.86
N PRO A 398 -35.89 21.74 13.95
CA PRO A 398 -36.41 20.86 12.90
C PRO A 398 -36.74 21.54 11.56
N SER A 399 -37.33 20.76 10.67
CA SER A 399 -38.10 21.14 9.47
C SER A 399 -37.31 21.39 8.19
N THR A 400 -37.30 20.39 7.34
CA THR A 400 -38.01 20.39 6.08
C THR A 400 -37.92 19.01 5.41
N GLN A 401 -38.91 18.18 5.71
CA GLN A 401 -39.35 17.12 4.81
C GLN A 401 -40.09 17.81 3.67
N SER A 402 -39.61 17.56 2.45
CA SER A 402 -40.40 17.48 1.22
C SER A 402 -39.56 17.99 0.05
N SER A 403 -38.92 17.08 -0.68
CA SER A 403 -38.78 17.09 -2.13
C SER A 403 -37.65 16.20 -2.65
N LEU A 404 -37.73 14.88 -2.39
CA LEU A 404 -36.93 13.88 -3.12
C LEU A 404 -37.78 12.66 -3.45
N LEU A 405 -38.89 12.91 -4.15
CA LEU A 405 -39.62 11.91 -4.92
C LEU A 405 -40.17 12.61 -6.15
N SER A 406 -39.45 12.59 -7.23
CA SER A 406 -39.87 12.59 -8.64
C SER A 406 -38.70 13.01 -9.52
N GLN A 407 -38.05 12.07 -10.09
CA GLN A 407 -37.76 12.05 -11.53
C GLN A 407 -37.10 10.72 -11.88
N ASN A 408 -37.82 9.91 -12.65
CA ASN A 408 -37.32 8.82 -13.44
C ASN A 408 -36.24 9.33 -14.41
N GLY A 409 -34.99 8.93 -14.21
CA GLY A 409 -33.90 9.17 -15.12
C GLY A 409 -32.89 8.06 -14.95
N THR A 410 -32.72 7.27 -15.99
CA THR A 410 -31.73 6.23 -16.21
C THR A 410 -30.39 6.61 -15.59
N ILE A 411 -29.92 5.81 -14.64
CA ILE A 411 -28.61 5.96 -13.97
C ILE A 411 -27.53 5.53 -14.95
N PRO A 412 -26.57 6.38 -15.35
CA PRO A 412 -25.33 5.91 -15.94
C PRO A 412 -24.44 5.40 -14.81
N GLY A 413 -24.02 4.14 -14.92
CA GLY A 413 -23.10 3.52 -13.97
C GLY A 413 -21.85 4.35 -13.73
N ASP A 414 -21.40 4.36 -12.49
CA ASP A 414 -20.12 4.95 -12.06
C ASP A 414 -18.96 4.30 -12.82
N GLN A 415 -18.36 5.07 -13.71
CA GLN A 415 -17.14 4.71 -14.44
C GLN A 415 -15.90 5.24 -13.74
#